data_606ac8d806a2cd799efef7585402ef76
#
_entry.id   606ac8d806a2cd799efef7585402ef76
#
_cell.length_a   1.000
_cell.length_b   1.000
_cell.length_c   1.000
_cell.angle_alpha   90.00
_cell.angle_beta   90.00
_cell.angle_gamma   90.00
#
_symmetry.space_group_name_H-M   'P 1'
#
loop_
_entity.id
_entity.type
_entity.pdbx_description
1 polymer ?
#
loop_
_entity_poly.entity_id
_entity_poly.type
_entity_poly.pdbx_seq_one_letter_code
_entity_poly.pdbx_strand_id
1 'polypeptide(L)'
;MRRVAVYFATRNYYAMMAASAKSLLRHTRMDRVWFLIEDDAFPEELPDVIRTKNISGQTWFKPDGPNYSAGWTYTCLLPLAFPEIFPEEDRVLRLDDDVVIEKDIGPLLDMDMRGNVLAMVEEPVRSKFPFRYFNAGVALMDLKQLRETGRYRKMIDLANQEQLTAMDQDALNVFCQGEILKLDPRWNDAGHITEHTDDPYITHYAGARKPYGESRFKKLGQSEWRVI
;
A
#
# COMPACT_ATOMS: atom_id res chain seq x y z
N MET A 1 -17.59 -5.56 -8.03
CA MET A 1 -16.54 -5.95 -7.04
C MET A 1 -16.54 -4.89 -5.96
N ARG A 2 -16.20 -5.25 -4.69
CA ARG A 2 -16.07 -4.25 -3.61
C ARG A 2 -14.81 -3.42 -3.82
N ARG A 3 -14.91 -2.11 -3.60
CA ARG A 3 -13.80 -1.16 -3.64
C ARG A 3 -13.21 -1.04 -2.25
N VAL A 4 -12.10 -1.73 -2.01
CA VAL A 4 -11.44 -1.81 -0.70
C VAL A 4 -10.03 -1.27 -0.78
N ALA A 5 -9.67 -0.34 0.10
CA ALA A 5 -8.30 0.13 0.26
C ALA A 5 -7.76 -0.26 1.64
N VAL A 6 -6.44 -0.45 1.71
CA VAL A 6 -5.73 -0.79 2.95
C VAL A 6 -4.55 0.15 3.14
N TYR A 7 -4.53 0.79 4.30
CA TYR A 7 -3.40 1.55 4.84
C TYR A 7 -2.83 0.84 6.05
N PHE A 8 -1.56 1.04 6.32
CA PHE A 8 -0.86 0.45 7.46
C PHE A 8 0.25 1.37 7.93
N ALA A 9 0.30 1.62 9.22
CA ALA A 9 1.28 2.54 9.79
C ALA A 9 1.56 2.25 11.26
N THR A 10 2.76 2.61 11.71
CA THR A 10 3.04 2.79 13.13
C THR A 10 2.42 4.10 13.62
N ARG A 11 2.28 4.24 14.94
CA ARG A 11 1.64 5.39 15.60
C ARG A 11 2.16 6.76 15.09
N ASN A 12 3.45 6.87 14.81
CA ASN A 12 4.07 8.12 14.35
C ASN A 12 3.56 8.59 12.97
N TYR A 13 2.95 7.70 12.19
CA TYR A 13 2.47 7.97 10.84
C TYR A 13 0.94 8.02 10.72
N TYR A 14 0.17 7.87 11.83
CA TYR A 14 -1.29 7.91 11.78
C TYR A 14 -1.86 9.19 11.18
N ALA A 15 -1.27 10.35 11.52
CA ALA A 15 -1.71 11.62 10.95
C ALA A 15 -1.51 11.68 9.42
N MET A 16 -0.43 11.08 8.91
CA MET A 16 -0.14 11.00 7.47
C MET A 16 -1.13 10.03 6.80
N MET A 17 -1.34 8.85 7.38
CA MET A 17 -2.32 7.88 6.93
C MET A 17 -3.74 8.47 6.87
N ALA A 18 -4.17 9.21 7.91
CA ALA A 18 -5.46 9.89 7.91
C ALA A 18 -5.55 10.95 6.80
N ALA A 19 -4.50 11.74 6.59
CA ALA A 19 -4.46 12.74 5.53
C ALA A 19 -4.57 12.12 4.14
N SER A 20 -3.86 11.02 3.89
CA SER A 20 -3.94 10.25 2.66
C SER A 20 -5.36 9.71 2.45
N ALA A 21 -5.95 9.06 3.45
CA ALA A 21 -7.31 8.53 3.37
C ALA A 21 -8.37 9.63 3.20
N LYS A 22 -8.17 10.81 3.80
CA LYS A 22 -9.03 11.99 3.55
C LYS A 22 -8.98 12.42 2.08
N SER A 23 -7.82 12.36 1.43
CA SER A 23 -7.71 12.62 -0.01
C SER A 23 -8.47 11.57 -0.83
N LEU A 24 -8.36 10.28 -0.47
CA LEU A 24 -9.06 9.19 -1.13
C LEU A 24 -10.58 9.38 -1.08
N LEU A 25 -11.14 9.59 0.11
CA LEU A 25 -12.58 9.66 0.32
C LEU A 25 -13.24 10.92 -0.29
N ARG A 26 -12.45 11.94 -0.62
CA ARG A 26 -12.93 13.13 -1.34
C ARG A 26 -13.12 12.92 -2.83
N HIS A 27 -12.40 11.97 -3.39
CA HIS A 27 -12.34 11.79 -4.83
C HIS A 27 -12.96 10.47 -5.29
N THR A 28 -13.04 9.47 -4.39
CA THR A 28 -13.45 8.12 -4.79
C THR A 28 -14.41 7.53 -3.78
N ARG A 29 -15.54 7.02 -4.28
CA ARG A 29 -16.47 6.23 -3.47
C ARG A 29 -15.85 4.87 -3.15
N MET A 30 -15.72 4.57 -1.86
CA MET A 30 -15.18 3.31 -1.33
C MET A 30 -16.28 2.53 -0.61
N ASP A 31 -16.21 1.20 -0.69
CA ASP A 31 -17.05 0.31 0.13
C ASP A 31 -16.42 0.04 1.50
N ARG A 32 -15.07 0.09 1.56
CA ARG A 32 -14.29 -0.11 2.79
C ARG A 32 -12.90 0.50 2.66
N VAL A 33 -12.44 1.10 3.76
CA VAL A 33 -11.03 1.45 3.96
C VAL A 33 -10.57 0.80 5.26
N TRP A 34 -9.48 0.03 5.20
CA TRP A 34 -8.88 -0.57 6.38
C TRP A 34 -7.66 0.22 6.84
N PHE A 35 -7.60 0.50 8.13
CA PHE A 35 -6.41 0.99 8.82
C PHE A 35 -5.84 -0.12 9.69
N LEU A 36 -4.67 -0.62 9.33
CA LEU A 36 -3.87 -1.50 10.17
C LEU A 36 -3.04 -0.64 11.12
N ILE A 37 -3.32 -0.72 12.41
CA ILE A 37 -2.75 0.13 13.45
C ILE A 37 -2.22 -0.70 14.62
N GLU A 38 -1.34 -0.13 15.43
CA GLU A 38 -0.75 -0.78 16.61
C GLU A 38 -1.56 -0.55 17.90
N ASP A 39 -2.68 0.16 17.82
CA ASP A 39 -3.52 0.54 18.95
C ASP A 39 -4.93 -0.07 18.84
N ASP A 40 -5.66 -0.11 19.95
CA ASP A 40 -7.05 -0.59 19.97
C ASP A 40 -8.02 0.42 19.34
N ALA A 41 -7.64 1.69 19.30
CA ALA A 41 -8.43 2.75 18.69
C ALA A 41 -7.55 3.76 17.93
N PHE A 42 -8.11 4.32 16.88
CA PHE A 42 -7.50 5.44 16.17
C PHE A 42 -7.71 6.75 16.97
N PRO A 43 -6.74 7.71 16.95
CA PRO A 43 -6.79 8.89 17.81
C PRO A 43 -7.86 9.93 17.43
N GLU A 44 -8.51 9.80 16.27
CA GLU A 44 -9.66 10.66 15.86
C GLU A 44 -10.88 9.80 15.50
N GLU A 45 -12.06 10.41 15.52
CA GLU A 45 -13.29 9.76 15.07
C GLU A 45 -13.22 9.49 13.56
N LEU A 46 -13.52 8.27 13.16
CA LEU A 46 -13.44 7.81 11.78
C LEU A 46 -14.83 7.66 11.15
N PRO A 47 -14.99 7.99 9.85
CA PRO A 47 -16.21 7.69 9.11
C PRO A 47 -16.50 6.18 9.09
N ASP A 48 -17.78 5.82 8.98
CA ASP A 48 -18.23 4.41 8.96
C ASP A 48 -17.59 3.53 7.87
N VAL A 49 -17.13 4.12 6.79
CA VAL A 49 -16.42 3.43 5.71
C VAL A 49 -15.03 2.95 6.13
N ILE A 50 -14.43 3.57 7.16
CA ILE A 50 -13.12 3.18 7.70
C ILE A 50 -13.31 2.20 8.85
N ARG A 51 -12.53 1.12 8.82
CA ARG A 51 -12.40 0.14 9.90
C ARG A 51 -10.96 0.03 10.33
N THR A 52 -10.73 -0.14 11.60
CA THR A 52 -9.41 -0.38 12.16
C THR A 52 -9.20 -1.86 12.45
N LYS A 53 -7.95 -2.30 12.37
CA LYS A 53 -7.54 -3.61 12.85
C LYS A 53 -6.23 -3.44 13.61
N ASN A 54 -6.22 -3.79 14.90
CA ASN A 54 -5.01 -3.79 15.71
C ASN A 54 -4.10 -4.94 15.26
N ILE A 55 -2.84 -4.61 14.93
CA ILE A 55 -1.82 -5.55 14.44
C ILE A 55 -0.64 -5.69 15.41
N SER A 56 -0.72 -5.10 16.61
CA SER A 56 0.37 -5.15 17.59
C SER A 56 0.73 -6.57 18.04
N GLY A 57 -0.25 -7.48 18.04
CA GLY A 57 -0.06 -8.91 18.36
C GLY A 57 0.24 -9.80 17.15
N GLN A 58 0.70 -9.24 16.04
CA GLN A 58 0.99 -9.99 14.83
C GLN A 58 2.09 -11.06 15.06
N THR A 59 1.98 -12.19 14.37
CA THR A 59 2.93 -13.31 14.45
C THR A 59 3.55 -13.69 13.11
N TRP A 60 3.23 -12.95 12.03
CA TRP A 60 3.76 -13.21 10.69
C TRP A 60 5.25 -12.89 10.58
N PHE A 61 5.70 -11.80 11.23
CA PHE A 61 7.07 -11.34 11.16
C PHE A 61 7.72 -11.43 12.53
N LYS A 62 8.87 -12.12 12.57
CA LYS A 62 9.60 -12.38 13.81
C LYS A 62 10.30 -11.11 14.31
N PRO A 63 10.18 -10.77 15.60
CA PRO A 63 10.84 -9.59 16.17
C PRO A 63 12.37 -9.59 16.04
N ASP A 64 12.99 -10.76 15.99
CA ASP A 64 14.42 -10.98 15.77
C ASP A 64 14.78 -11.18 14.29
N GLY A 65 13.79 -11.10 13.39
CA GLY A 65 14.00 -11.25 11.96
C GLY A 65 14.76 -10.08 11.32
N PRO A 66 15.43 -10.33 10.18
CA PRO A 66 16.35 -9.36 9.57
C PRO A 66 15.69 -8.04 9.13
N ASN A 67 14.37 -8.05 8.90
CA ASN A 67 13.63 -6.89 8.39
C ASN A 67 12.73 -6.20 9.43
N TYR A 68 12.68 -6.70 10.67
CA TYR A 68 11.70 -6.19 11.66
C TYR A 68 11.98 -4.75 12.09
N SER A 69 13.25 -4.36 12.21
CA SER A 69 13.69 -3.03 12.67
C SER A 69 14.83 -2.42 11.85
N ALA A 70 15.08 -2.91 10.64
CA ALA A 70 16.20 -2.51 9.80
C ALA A 70 15.94 -1.21 9.02
N GLY A 71 15.76 -0.09 9.72
CA GLY A 71 15.54 1.23 9.10
C GLY A 71 14.10 1.49 8.62
N TRP A 72 13.30 0.44 8.43
CA TRP A 72 11.86 0.43 8.19
C TRP A 72 11.21 -0.41 9.29
N THR A 73 9.96 -0.14 9.62
CA THR A 73 9.25 -0.95 10.61
C THR A 73 8.64 -2.18 9.95
N TYR A 74 8.37 -3.24 10.75
CA TYR A 74 7.68 -4.45 10.26
C TYR A 74 6.34 -4.16 9.58
N THR A 75 5.73 -3.01 9.85
CA THR A 75 4.48 -2.62 9.20
C THR A 75 4.62 -2.56 7.68
N CYS A 76 5.81 -2.22 7.16
CA CYS A 76 6.08 -2.27 5.73
C CYS A 76 6.08 -3.70 5.15
N LEU A 77 6.09 -4.75 5.98
CA LEU A 77 5.95 -6.14 5.53
C LEU A 77 4.51 -6.62 5.53
N LEU A 78 3.58 -5.92 6.20
CA LEU A 78 2.19 -6.35 6.35
C LEU A 78 1.46 -6.67 5.04
N PRO A 79 1.74 -5.99 3.90
CA PRO A 79 1.12 -6.36 2.63
C PRO A 79 1.34 -7.82 2.22
N LEU A 80 2.44 -8.45 2.64
CA LEU A 80 2.70 -9.86 2.39
C LEU A 80 1.71 -10.78 3.14
N ALA A 81 1.18 -10.32 4.27
CA ALA A 81 0.22 -11.05 5.09
C ALA A 81 -1.25 -10.67 4.82
N PHE A 82 -1.54 -9.73 3.92
CA PHE A 82 -2.92 -9.32 3.60
C PHE A 82 -3.85 -10.48 3.25
N PRO A 83 -3.41 -11.54 2.54
CA PRO A 83 -4.26 -12.70 2.28
C PRO A 83 -4.79 -13.41 3.54
N GLU A 84 -4.06 -13.35 4.67
CA GLU A 84 -4.51 -13.88 5.96
C GLU A 84 -5.23 -12.82 6.81
N ILE A 85 -4.79 -11.56 6.74
CA ILE A 85 -5.39 -10.45 7.49
C ILE A 85 -6.82 -10.20 7.02
N PHE A 86 -7.08 -10.36 5.71
CA PHE A 86 -8.36 -10.08 5.06
C PHE A 86 -8.89 -11.31 4.30
N PRO A 87 -9.26 -12.40 5.00
CA PRO A 87 -9.76 -13.61 4.34
C PRO A 87 -11.07 -13.39 3.58
N GLU A 88 -11.83 -12.35 3.96
CA GLU A 88 -13.11 -11.96 3.37
C GLU A 88 -13.01 -11.10 2.12
N GLU A 89 -11.81 -10.53 1.83
CA GLU A 89 -11.62 -9.67 0.67
C GLU A 89 -10.93 -10.44 -0.46
N ASP A 90 -11.51 -10.39 -1.64
CA ASP A 90 -10.90 -11.00 -2.83
C ASP A 90 -9.84 -10.09 -3.44
N ARG A 91 -10.04 -8.78 -3.35
CA ARG A 91 -9.14 -7.76 -3.91
C ARG A 91 -9.06 -6.54 -3.03
N VAL A 92 -7.86 -5.98 -2.89
CA VAL A 92 -7.62 -4.73 -2.17
C VAL A 92 -6.66 -3.83 -2.94
N LEU A 93 -6.80 -2.51 -2.75
CA LEU A 93 -5.80 -1.53 -3.13
C LEU A 93 -4.92 -1.25 -1.91
N ARG A 94 -3.67 -1.68 -1.96
CA ARG A 94 -2.63 -1.34 -1.01
C ARG A 94 -2.16 0.09 -1.31
N LEU A 95 -2.11 0.94 -0.29
CA LEU A 95 -1.63 2.31 -0.38
C LEU A 95 -0.62 2.60 0.73
N ASP A 96 0.50 3.24 0.37
CA ASP A 96 1.38 3.85 1.35
C ASP A 96 0.68 5.04 2.02
N ASP A 97 1.10 5.40 3.22
CA ASP A 97 0.55 6.51 3.98
C ASP A 97 0.97 7.90 3.43
N ASP A 98 1.99 7.92 2.57
CA ASP A 98 2.53 9.13 1.94
C ASP A 98 2.05 9.37 0.49
N VAL A 99 0.89 8.81 0.14
CA VAL A 99 0.22 9.10 -1.14
C VAL A 99 -0.89 10.15 -0.97
N VAL A 100 -1.14 10.92 -2.03
CA VAL A 100 -2.28 11.85 -2.13
C VAL A 100 -3.09 11.50 -3.37
N ILE A 101 -4.37 11.23 -3.18
CA ILE A 101 -5.30 10.99 -4.27
C ILE A 101 -5.75 12.33 -4.84
N GLU A 102 -5.52 12.54 -6.14
CA GLU A 102 -5.78 13.78 -6.85
C GLU A 102 -7.11 13.77 -7.59
N LYS A 103 -7.57 12.60 -7.99
CA LYS A 103 -8.76 12.38 -8.83
C LYS A 103 -9.46 11.08 -8.44
N ASP A 104 -10.63 10.83 -9.05
CA ASP A 104 -11.32 9.55 -8.87
C ASP A 104 -10.46 8.37 -9.37
N ILE A 105 -10.16 7.45 -8.47
CA ILE A 105 -9.43 6.21 -8.75
C ILE A 105 -10.35 5.00 -8.89
N GLY A 106 -11.65 5.20 -9.00
CA GLY A 106 -12.61 4.12 -9.30
C GLY A 106 -12.19 3.26 -10.48
N PRO A 107 -11.73 3.83 -11.62
CA PRO A 107 -11.25 3.03 -12.76
C PRO A 107 -10.08 2.09 -12.45
N LEU A 108 -9.19 2.45 -11.50
CA LEU A 108 -8.14 1.54 -11.03
C LEU A 108 -8.74 0.38 -10.22
N LEU A 109 -9.65 0.69 -9.30
CA LEU A 109 -10.26 -0.31 -8.41
C LEU A 109 -11.12 -1.33 -9.19
N ASP A 110 -11.78 -0.89 -10.25
CA ASP A 110 -12.70 -1.69 -11.05
C ASP A 110 -12.02 -2.39 -12.25
N MET A 111 -10.71 -2.17 -12.47
CA MET A 111 -10.03 -2.67 -13.66
C MET A 111 -9.99 -4.19 -13.75
N ASP A 112 -10.00 -4.70 -14.97
CA ASP A 112 -9.68 -6.09 -15.25
C ASP A 112 -8.15 -6.32 -15.11
N MET A 113 -7.75 -7.13 -14.16
CA MET A 113 -6.34 -7.49 -13.96
C MET A 113 -5.82 -8.52 -14.95
N ARG A 114 -6.65 -9.00 -15.89
CA ARG A 114 -6.29 -9.93 -16.97
C ARG A 114 -5.56 -11.18 -16.46
N GLY A 115 -5.98 -11.72 -15.32
CA GLY A 115 -5.37 -12.87 -14.66
C GLY A 115 -4.07 -12.57 -13.90
N ASN A 116 -3.61 -11.31 -13.87
CA ASN A 116 -2.45 -10.93 -13.06
C ASN A 116 -2.83 -10.87 -11.57
N VAL A 117 -1.85 -11.17 -10.73
CA VAL A 117 -1.98 -11.18 -9.26
C VAL A 117 -1.86 -9.78 -8.68
N LEU A 118 -1.04 -8.95 -9.31
CA LEU A 118 -0.79 -7.56 -8.92
C LEU A 118 -0.98 -6.63 -10.11
N ALA A 119 -1.32 -5.35 -9.83
CA ALA A 119 -1.21 -4.26 -10.79
C ALA A 119 -0.45 -3.11 -10.13
N MET A 120 0.69 -2.71 -10.72
CA MET A 120 1.61 -1.73 -10.14
C MET A 120 2.28 -0.89 -11.24
N VAL A 121 2.81 0.29 -10.87
CA VAL A 121 3.61 1.15 -11.75
C VAL A 121 5.07 0.68 -11.75
N GLU A 122 5.69 0.62 -12.93
CA GLU A 122 7.09 0.24 -13.10
C GLU A 122 8.04 1.26 -12.44
N GLU A 123 9.07 0.75 -11.75
CA GLU A 123 10.17 1.50 -11.15
C GLU A 123 11.47 1.23 -11.91
N PRO A 124 11.75 1.97 -13.01
CA PRO A 124 12.83 1.61 -13.93
C PRO A 124 14.24 1.88 -13.37
N VAL A 125 14.37 2.81 -12.41
CA VAL A 125 15.65 3.41 -12.04
C VAL A 125 16.41 2.63 -10.96
N ARG A 126 15.74 1.79 -10.15
CA ARG A 126 16.33 1.17 -8.97
C ARG A 126 16.39 -0.35 -8.98
N SER A 127 15.99 -0.97 -10.08
CA SER A 127 15.98 -2.42 -10.11
C SER A 127 17.39 -3.00 -10.14
N LYS A 128 17.77 -3.70 -9.06
CA LYS A 128 18.94 -4.60 -9.02
C LYS A 128 18.63 -5.98 -9.61
N PHE A 129 17.37 -6.22 -9.97
CA PHE A 129 16.90 -7.49 -10.49
C PHE A 129 17.01 -7.53 -12.03
N PRO A 130 17.25 -8.69 -12.63
CA PRO A 130 17.34 -8.83 -14.09
C PRO A 130 15.97 -8.87 -14.78
N PHE A 131 14.92 -8.40 -14.13
CA PHE A 131 13.55 -8.34 -14.60
C PHE A 131 12.91 -6.97 -14.30
N ARG A 132 11.77 -6.71 -14.91
CA ARG A 132 10.99 -5.50 -14.63
C ARG A 132 10.62 -5.43 -13.15
N TYR A 133 10.86 -4.27 -12.55
CA TYR A 133 10.61 -4.03 -11.16
C TYR A 133 9.55 -2.95 -10.97
N PHE A 134 8.65 -3.12 -10.01
CA PHE A 134 7.48 -2.30 -9.83
C PHE A 134 7.44 -1.70 -8.42
N ASN A 135 6.99 -0.45 -8.33
CA ASN A 135 6.84 0.24 -7.05
C ASN A 135 5.56 -0.23 -6.35
N ALA A 136 5.69 -0.66 -5.10
CA ALA A 136 4.58 -1.21 -4.32
C ALA A 136 3.74 -0.14 -3.60
N GLY A 137 4.14 1.14 -3.58
CA GLY A 137 3.42 2.20 -2.84
C GLY A 137 1.95 2.35 -3.23
N VAL A 138 1.61 1.96 -4.47
CA VAL A 138 0.24 1.78 -4.95
C VAL A 138 0.18 0.43 -5.65
N ALA A 139 -0.51 -0.54 -5.07
CA ALA A 139 -0.64 -1.88 -5.63
C ALA A 139 -2.07 -2.41 -5.51
N LEU A 140 -2.70 -2.69 -6.64
CA LEU A 140 -3.94 -3.46 -6.65
C LEU A 140 -3.57 -4.94 -6.55
N MET A 141 -4.10 -5.63 -5.54
CA MET A 141 -3.70 -6.98 -5.16
C MET A 141 -4.90 -7.94 -5.24
N ASP A 142 -4.77 -9.04 -5.98
CA ASP A 142 -5.72 -10.16 -5.96
C ASP A 142 -5.40 -11.10 -4.80
N LEU A 143 -6.03 -10.86 -3.64
CA LEU A 143 -5.79 -11.64 -2.44
C LEU A 143 -6.33 -13.07 -2.56
N LYS A 144 -7.40 -13.27 -3.35
CA LYS A 144 -7.94 -14.60 -3.61
C LYS A 144 -6.91 -15.46 -4.32
N GLN A 145 -6.32 -14.97 -5.41
CA GLN A 145 -5.30 -15.71 -6.16
C GLN A 145 -4.02 -15.93 -5.32
N LEU A 146 -3.63 -14.95 -4.47
CA LEU A 146 -2.51 -15.12 -3.54
C LEU A 146 -2.79 -16.23 -2.51
N ARG A 147 -4.03 -16.36 -2.02
CA ARG A 147 -4.44 -17.46 -1.12
C ARG A 147 -4.42 -18.80 -1.83
N GLU A 148 -5.04 -18.89 -2.99
CA GLU A 148 -5.16 -20.14 -3.78
C GLU A 148 -3.78 -20.70 -4.15
N THR A 149 -2.83 -19.86 -4.51
CA THR A 149 -1.45 -20.27 -4.84
C THR A 149 -0.56 -20.47 -3.61
N GLY A 150 -0.95 -19.95 -2.46
CA GLY A 150 -0.16 -20.01 -1.22
C GLY A 150 1.18 -19.26 -1.27
N ARG A 151 1.47 -18.51 -2.35
CA ARG A 151 2.77 -17.83 -2.55
C ARG A 151 3.07 -16.76 -1.51
N TYR A 152 2.06 -16.14 -0.92
CA TYR A 152 2.25 -15.15 0.15
C TYR A 152 2.98 -15.73 1.37
N ARG A 153 2.80 -17.03 1.69
CA ARG A 153 3.54 -17.69 2.77
C ARG A 153 5.04 -17.74 2.49
N LYS A 154 5.41 -18.02 1.23
CA LYS A 154 6.82 -17.99 0.81
C LYS A 154 7.41 -16.58 0.87
N MET A 155 6.62 -15.54 0.62
CA MET A 155 7.04 -14.15 0.79
C MET A 155 7.29 -13.82 2.27
N ILE A 156 6.40 -14.27 3.17
CA ILE A 156 6.57 -14.12 4.63
C ILE A 156 7.82 -14.89 5.10
N ASP A 157 8.01 -16.11 4.63
CA ASP A 157 9.20 -16.94 4.96
C ASP A 157 10.49 -16.23 4.50
N LEU A 158 10.52 -15.71 3.28
CA LEU A 158 11.65 -14.92 2.77
C LEU A 158 11.93 -13.71 3.67
N ALA A 159 10.90 -12.94 4.00
CA ALA A 159 11.04 -11.74 4.85
C ALA A 159 11.54 -12.07 6.27
N ASN A 160 11.31 -13.29 6.77
CA ASN A 160 11.80 -13.76 8.06
C ASN A 160 13.21 -14.35 8.02
N GLN A 161 13.76 -14.62 6.84
CA GLN A 161 15.03 -15.32 6.66
C GLN A 161 16.10 -14.45 6.00
N GLU A 162 15.71 -13.58 5.06
CA GLU A 162 16.62 -12.83 4.22
C GLU A 162 16.46 -11.32 4.41
N GLN A 163 17.56 -10.58 4.36
CA GLN A 163 17.53 -9.12 4.37
C GLN A 163 16.98 -8.58 3.05
N LEU A 164 15.85 -7.89 3.10
CA LEU A 164 15.24 -7.22 1.96
C LEU A 164 15.68 -5.74 1.90
N THR A 165 15.87 -5.22 0.70
CA THR A 165 16.31 -3.82 0.50
C THR A 165 15.10 -2.87 0.48
N ALA A 166 14.00 -3.30 -0.12
CA ALA A 166 12.76 -2.54 -0.26
C ALA A 166 11.57 -3.30 0.34
N MET A 167 11.79 -4.03 1.44
CA MET A 167 10.77 -4.67 2.27
C MET A 167 9.78 -5.54 1.45
N ASP A 168 8.47 -5.30 1.60
CA ASP A 168 7.41 -6.00 0.85
C ASP A 168 7.57 -5.90 -0.65
N GLN A 169 8.05 -4.76 -1.15
CA GLN A 169 8.23 -4.51 -2.58
C GLN A 169 9.17 -5.54 -3.23
N ASP A 170 10.31 -5.88 -2.58
CA ASP A 170 11.23 -6.90 -3.09
C ASP A 170 10.53 -8.26 -3.20
N ALA A 171 9.83 -8.69 -2.14
CA ALA A 171 9.16 -9.99 -2.11
C ALA A 171 8.02 -10.07 -3.14
N LEU A 172 7.19 -9.02 -3.26
CA LEU A 172 6.11 -8.95 -4.25
C LEU A 172 6.66 -9.06 -5.68
N ASN A 173 7.72 -8.32 -6.00
CA ASN A 173 8.34 -8.37 -7.34
C ASN A 173 8.95 -9.74 -7.66
N VAL A 174 9.62 -10.39 -6.70
CA VAL A 174 10.23 -11.70 -6.90
C VAL A 174 9.19 -12.79 -7.10
N PHE A 175 8.18 -12.86 -6.22
CA PHE A 175 7.23 -13.98 -6.22
C PHE A 175 6.05 -13.82 -7.19
N CYS A 176 5.81 -12.59 -7.69
CA CYS A 176 4.78 -12.30 -8.68
C CYS A 176 5.36 -11.93 -10.05
N GLN A 177 6.65 -12.20 -10.27
CA GLN A 177 7.28 -11.95 -11.57
C GLN A 177 6.48 -12.60 -12.72
N GLY A 178 6.22 -11.82 -13.77
CA GLY A 178 5.42 -12.24 -14.93
C GLY A 178 3.90 -12.20 -14.73
N GLU A 179 3.43 -11.93 -13.51
CA GLU A 179 2.00 -11.82 -13.15
C GLU A 179 1.69 -10.43 -12.55
N ILE A 180 2.45 -9.41 -12.93
CA ILE A 180 2.22 -8.02 -12.55
C ILE A 180 1.75 -7.24 -13.78
N LEU A 181 0.52 -6.76 -13.73
CA LEU A 181 -0.02 -5.86 -14.73
C LEU A 181 0.65 -4.48 -14.59
N LYS A 182 1.36 -4.04 -15.62
CA LYS A 182 1.95 -2.70 -15.64
C LYS A 182 0.84 -1.65 -15.73
N LEU A 183 0.81 -0.75 -14.75
CA LEU A 183 -0.05 0.42 -14.72
C LEU A 183 0.59 1.61 -15.45
N ASP A 184 -0.26 2.54 -15.90
CA ASP A 184 0.14 3.88 -16.35
C ASP A 184 0.78 4.66 -15.18
N PRO A 185 1.87 5.42 -15.41
CA PRO A 185 2.57 6.18 -14.36
C PRO A 185 1.65 7.10 -13.54
N ARG A 186 0.56 7.60 -14.12
CA ARG A 186 -0.40 8.45 -13.41
C ARG A 186 -1.04 7.80 -12.18
N TRP A 187 -1.02 6.46 -12.08
CA TRP A 187 -1.55 5.74 -10.92
C TRP A 187 -0.60 5.68 -9.72
N ASN A 188 0.67 6.08 -9.91
CA ASN A 188 1.65 6.16 -8.83
C ASN A 188 2.81 7.05 -9.28
N ASP A 189 2.57 8.37 -9.35
CA ASP A 189 3.64 9.33 -9.65
C ASP A 189 4.51 9.55 -8.41
N ALA A 190 5.59 8.81 -8.34
CA ALA A 190 6.62 8.92 -7.30
C ALA A 190 7.82 9.78 -7.75
N GLY A 191 7.61 10.70 -8.67
CA GLY A 191 8.61 11.64 -9.18
C GLY A 191 9.79 10.91 -9.85
N HIS A 192 10.98 10.97 -9.23
CA HIS A 192 12.18 10.35 -9.80
C HIS A 192 12.27 8.81 -9.64
N ILE A 193 11.32 8.20 -8.94
CA ILE A 193 11.30 6.74 -8.68
C ILE A 193 10.53 6.02 -9.79
N THR A 194 9.38 6.57 -10.16
CA THR A 194 8.57 6.12 -11.29
C THR A 194 8.66 7.14 -12.41
N GLU A 195 8.10 6.86 -13.58
CA GLU A 195 7.98 7.86 -14.63
C GLU A 195 7.08 9.02 -14.15
N HIS A 196 7.58 10.26 -14.23
CA HIS A 196 6.85 11.44 -13.80
C HIS A 196 5.73 11.81 -14.79
N THR A 197 4.65 12.36 -14.27
CA THR A 197 3.53 12.88 -15.06
C THR A 197 3.01 14.20 -14.49
N ASP A 198 2.61 15.12 -15.38
CA ASP A 198 2.03 16.42 -15.01
C ASP A 198 0.55 16.31 -14.58
N ASP A 199 -0.10 15.16 -14.80
CA ASP A 199 -1.52 14.95 -14.54
C ASP A 199 -1.81 13.65 -13.76
N PRO A 200 -1.25 13.46 -12.55
CA PRO A 200 -1.39 12.24 -11.78
C PRO A 200 -2.83 12.02 -11.28
N TYR A 201 -3.22 10.76 -11.13
CA TYR A 201 -4.34 10.34 -10.29
C TYR A 201 -3.91 10.18 -8.84
N ILE A 202 -2.68 9.71 -8.62
CA ILE A 202 -2.07 9.51 -7.32
C ILE A 202 -0.66 10.07 -7.33
N THR A 203 -0.41 11.07 -6.48
CA THR A 203 0.94 11.57 -6.18
C THR A 203 1.51 10.80 -5.00
N HIS A 204 2.70 10.24 -5.14
CA HIS A 204 3.37 9.47 -4.10
C HIS A 204 4.66 10.18 -3.66
N TYR A 205 4.73 10.57 -2.41
CA TYR A 205 5.88 11.27 -1.84
C TYR A 205 6.95 10.31 -1.33
N ALA A 206 7.28 9.30 -2.12
CA ALA A 206 8.23 8.25 -1.77
C ALA A 206 9.65 8.76 -1.51
N GLY A 207 10.37 8.09 -0.61
CA GLY A 207 11.78 8.34 -0.33
C GLY A 207 12.03 9.35 0.79
N ALA A 208 13.33 9.66 1.02
CA ALA A 208 13.78 10.43 2.19
C ALA A 208 13.51 11.95 2.09
N ARG A 209 13.24 12.48 0.91
CA ARG A 209 12.98 13.92 0.71
C ARG A 209 11.52 14.14 0.33
N LYS A 210 10.76 14.71 1.28
CA LYS A 210 9.34 15.04 1.13
C LYS A 210 9.08 16.55 1.26
N PRO A 211 9.81 17.45 0.54
CA PRO A 211 9.82 18.89 0.85
C PRO A 211 8.45 19.56 0.65
N TYR A 212 7.61 19.02 -0.21
CA TYR A 212 6.26 19.55 -0.47
C TYR A 212 5.16 18.68 0.19
N GLY A 213 5.47 17.45 0.59
CA GLY A 213 4.53 16.50 1.18
C GLY A 213 4.05 16.93 2.55
N GLU A 214 4.95 17.35 3.43
CA GLU A 214 4.63 17.70 4.83
C GLU A 214 3.56 18.79 4.94
N SER A 215 3.69 19.91 4.19
CA SER A 215 2.69 21.00 4.24
C SER A 215 1.34 20.56 3.68
N ARG A 216 1.32 19.69 2.67
CA ARG A 216 0.12 19.16 2.05
C ARG A 216 -0.58 18.17 2.98
N PHE A 217 0.15 17.23 3.56
CA PHE A 217 -0.38 16.30 4.56
C PHE A 217 -0.92 17.03 5.79
N LYS A 218 -0.24 18.08 6.26
CA LYS A 218 -0.73 18.90 7.35
C LYS A 218 -2.08 19.55 7.03
N LYS A 219 -2.22 20.13 5.83
CA LYS A 219 -3.50 20.73 5.40
C LYS A 219 -4.61 19.69 5.26
N LEU A 220 -4.31 18.53 4.69
CA LEU A 220 -5.26 17.42 4.56
C LEU A 220 -5.63 16.86 5.95
N GLY A 221 -4.65 16.64 6.82
CA GLY A 221 -4.87 16.13 8.18
C GLY A 221 -5.78 17.03 9.02
N GLN A 222 -5.64 18.35 8.88
CA GLN A 222 -6.48 19.35 9.57
C GLN A 222 -7.87 19.51 8.95
N SER A 223 -8.13 18.92 7.80
CA SER A 223 -9.43 19.02 7.16
C SER A 223 -10.42 17.99 7.72
N GLU A 224 -11.71 18.29 7.57
CA GLU A 224 -12.77 17.35 7.90
C GLU A 224 -12.79 16.14 6.96
N TRP A 225 -13.32 15.03 7.45
CA TRP A 225 -13.65 13.89 6.63
C TRP A 225 -14.76 14.24 5.63
N ARG A 226 -14.54 13.92 4.37
CA ARG A 226 -15.56 14.01 3.31
C ARG A 226 -15.62 12.67 2.61
N VAL A 227 -16.77 12.04 2.66
CA VAL A 227 -17.05 10.76 2.00
C VAL A 227 -18.09 11.03 0.92
N ILE A 228 -17.76 10.68 -0.36
CA ILE A 228 -18.67 10.80 -1.51
C ILE A 228 -19.38 9.49 -1.82
#